data_b1ddaaaada93f6dad184dfc1cbf70380
#
_entry.id   b1ddaaaada93f6dad184dfc1cbf70380
#
_cell.length_a   1.000
_cell.length_b   1.000
_cell.length_c   1.000
_cell.angle_alpha   90.00
_cell.angle_beta   90.00
_cell.angle_gamma   90.00
#
_symmetry.space_group_name_H-M   'P 1'
#
loop_
_entity.id
_entity.type
_entity.pdbx_description
1 polymer ?
#
loop_
_entity_poly.entity_id
_entity_poly.type
_entity_poly.pdbx_seq_one_letter_code
_entity_poly.pdbx_strand_id
1 'polypeptide(L)'
;NNTASASEEFIQVVNQSSKVKTLGRATAGINDYSDVLPVTWKDTYTLCYPISKVKELTDVHPLHGKGIQPDVYIPWTPEHTQRDVDLEEAISLFKRAVARS
;
A
#
# COMPACT_ATOMS: atom_id res chain seq x y z
N ASN A 1 1.17 6.45 6.93
CA ASN A 1 0.94 5.14 6.36
C ASN A 1 2.27 4.59 5.84
N ASN A 2 2.65 3.41 6.31
CA ASN A 2 3.94 2.77 5.96
C ASN A 2 3.74 1.53 5.06
N THR A 3 2.55 1.34 4.49
CA THR A 3 2.31 0.25 3.55
C THR A 3 3.06 0.52 2.26
N ALA A 4 4.03 -0.32 1.94
CA ALA A 4 4.96 -0.11 0.85
C ALA A 4 5.49 -1.44 0.28
N SER A 5 6.05 -1.41 -0.94
CA SER A 5 6.77 -2.53 -1.56
C SER A 5 5.93 -3.82 -1.59
N ALA A 6 6.41 -4.94 -1.06
CA ALA A 6 5.72 -6.23 -1.05
C ALA A 6 4.27 -6.16 -0.52
N SER A 7 3.98 -5.25 0.41
CA SER A 7 2.61 -5.02 0.88
C SER A 7 1.73 -4.38 -0.21
N GLU A 8 2.30 -3.57 -1.07
CA GLU A 8 1.59 -2.99 -2.22
C GLU A 8 1.32 -4.06 -3.29
N GLU A 9 2.27 -4.98 -3.52
CA GLU A 9 2.05 -6.14 -4.40
C GLU A 9 0.89 -7.00 -3.90
N PHE A 10 0.85 -7.29 -2.60
CA PHE A 10 -0.26 -8.02 -2.00
C PHE A 10 -1.60 -7.32 -2.26
N ILE A 11 -1.68 -5.99 -2.05
CA ILE A 11 -2.90 -5.22 -2.31
C ILE A 11 -3.29 -5.30 -3.80
N GLN A 12 -2.34 -5.19 -4.72
CA GLN A 12 -2.61 -5.33 -6.16
C GLN A 12 -3.19 -6.70 -6.51
N VAL A 13 -2.67 -7.76 -5.92
CA VAL A 13 -3.17 -9.12 -6.14
C VAL A 13 -4.59 -9.28 -5.61
N VAL A 14 -4.86 -8.88 -4.37
CA VAL A 14 -6.19 -9.06 -3.77
C VAL A 14 -7.24 -8.14 -4.38
N ASN A 15 -6.87 -6.97 -4.88
CA ASN A 15 -7.77 -6.04 -5.57
C ASN A 15 -8.30 -6.55 -6.92
N GLN A 16 -7.74 -7.65 -7.45
CA GLN A 16 -8.31 -8.33 -8.61
C GLN A 16 -9.64 -9.03 -8.28
N SER A 17 -9.94 -9.23 -7.01
CA SER A 17 -11.18 -9.83 -6.55
C SER A 17 -12.23 -8.77 -6.22
N SER A 18 -13.40 -8.86 -6.83
CA SER A 18 -14.56 -8.00 -6.49
C SER A 18 -15.08 -8.19 -5.07
N LYS A 19 -14.63 -9.25 -4.37
CA LYS A 19 -15.01 -9.54 -2.98
C LYS A 19 -14.14 -8.80 -1.97
N VAL A 20 -13.03 -8.20 -2.40
CA VAL A 20 -12.12 -7.44 -1.54
C VAL A 20 -12.48 -5.97 -1.61
N LYS A 21 -12.39 -5.29 -0.48
CA LYS A 21 -12.46 -3.85 -0.35
C LYS A 21 -11.33 -3.35 0.53
N THR A 22 -10.68 -2.31 0.09
CA THR A 22 -9.58 -1.68 0.81
C THR A 22 -10.04 -0.40 1.50
N LEU A 23 -9.57 -0.19 2.72
CA LEU A 23 -9.94 0.97 3.52
C LEU A 23 -8.68 1.66 4.06
N GLY A 24 -8.78 2.95 4.31
CA GLY A 24 -7.73 3.74 4.93
C GLY A 24 -7.23 4.87 4.05
N ARG A 25 -5.91 4.93 3.87
CA ARG A 25 -5.20 5.98 3.12
C ARG A 25 -4.33 5.36 2.03
N ALA A 26 -3.96 6.16 1.04
CA ALA A 26 -3.06 5.72 -0.02
C ALA A 26 -1.79 5.06 0.55
N THR A 27 -1.29 4.05 -0.14
CA THR A 27 0.00 3.42 0.17
C THR A 27 1.18 4.34 -0.15
N ALA A 28 2.40 3.91 0.13
CA ALA A 28 3.58 4.75 -0.08
C ALA A 28 3.93 4.98 -1.56
N GLY A 29 3.55 4.08 -2.45
CA GLY A 29 3.84 4.20 -3.89
C GLY A 29 5.31 3.96 -4.22
N ILE A 30 5.92 2.93 -3.64
CA ILE A 30 7.35 2.58 -3.85
C ILE A 30 7.54 1.14 -4.33
N ASN A 31 6.63 0.64 -5.15
CA ASN A 31 6.66 -0.74 -5.66
C ASN A 31 7.00 -0.85 -7.15
N ASP A 32 7.28 0.26 -7.84
CA ASP A 32 7.55 0.24 -9.28
C ASP A 32 8.95 -0.27 -9.61
N TYR A 33 9.86 -0.22 -8.64
CA TYR A 33 11.27 -0.59 -8.79
C TYR A 33 11.66 -1.62 -7.73
N SER A 34 12.44 -2.62 -8.14
CA SER A 34 12.88 -3.72 -7.28
C SER A 34 14.33 -4.15 -7.54
N ASP A 35 14.73 -5.28 -6.98
CA ASP A 35 16.08 -5.84 -7.12
C ASP A 35 17.17 -4.83 -6.78
N VAL A 36 17.24 -4.49 -5.52
CA VAL A 36 18.17 -3.48 -5.01
C VAL A 36 19.60 -3.99 -5.03
N LEU A 37 20.48 -3.26 -5.71
CA LEU A 37 21.93 -3.51 -5.71
C LEU A 37 22.61 -2.61 -4.66
N PRO A 38 23.29 -3.20 -3.67
CA PRO A 38 24.11 -2.43 -2.73
C PRO A 38 25.51 -2.17 -3.32
N VAL A 39 25.98 -0.95 -3.25
CA VAL A 39 27.36 -0.56 -3.55
C VAL A 39 27.98 0.07 -2.31
N THR A 40 28.95 -0.59 -1.74
CA THR A 40 29.66 -0.11 -0.55
C THR A 40 30.88 0.72 -0.94
N TRP A 41 31.04 1.87 -0.32
CA TRP A 41 32.16 2.76 -0.49
C TRP A 41 32.88 2.99 0.85
N LYS A 42 34.21 2.74 0.82
CA LYS A 42 35.09 2.90 2.00
C LYS A 42 34.61 2.17 3.26
N ASP A 43 33.95 1.04 3.11
CA ASP A 43 33.40 0.20 4.18
C ASP A 43 32.49 0.95 5.21
N THR A 44 32.15 2.19 4.88
CA THR A 44 31.37 3.07 5.78
C THR A 44 30.00 3.40 5.23
N TYR A 45 29.90 3.59 3.91
CA TYR A 45 28.66 4.00 3.25
C TYR A 45 28.20 2.93 2.27
N THR A 46 26.92 2.63 2.29
CA THR A 46 26.31 1.76 1.29
C THR A 46 25.24 2.54 0.54
N LEU A 47 25.42 2.66 -0.78
CA LEU A 47 24.40 3.17 -1.68
C LEU A 47 23.57 1.97 -2.18
N CYS A 48 22.27 2.00 -1.94
CA CYS A 48 21.33 1.02 -2.46
C CYS A 48 20.50 1.66 -3.58
N TYR A 49 20.48 1.05 -4.76
CA TYR A 49 19.64 1.53 -5.85
C TYR A 49 18.94 0.36 -6.57
N PRO A 50 17.70 0.56 -7.04
CA PRO A 50 16.96 -0.47 -7.76
C PRO A 50 17.54 -0.66 -9.16
N ILE A 51 17.58 -1.92 -9.63
CA ILE A 51 18.08 -2.31 -10.94
C ILE A 51 17.02 -2.93 -11.84
N SER A 52 15.83 -3.15 -11.36
CA SER A 52 14.69 -3.63 -12.13
C SER A 52 13.45 -2.75 -11.97
N LYS A 53 12.56 -2.87 -12.95
CA LYS A 53 11.30 -2.13 -12.99
C LYS A 53 10.19 -3.08 -13.47
N VAL A 54 9.03 -3.04 -12.82
CA VAL A 54 7.85 -3.79 -13.26
C VAL A 54 7.27 -3.12 -14.50
N LYS A 55 7.43 -3.75 -15.66
CA LYS A 55 7.12 -3.15 -16.96
C LYS A 55 5.63 -2.85 -17.14
N GLU A 56 4.77 -3.81 -16.88
CA GLU A 56 3.33 -3.72 -17.20
C GLU A 56 2.56 -2.76 -16.28
N LEU A 57 2.96 -2.69 -15.01
CA LEU A 57 2.26 -1.85 -14.03
C LEU A 57 2.68 -0.38 -14.11
N THR A 58 3.97 -0.13 -14.36
CA THR A 58 4.52 1.23 -14.31
C THR A 58 4.21 2.06 -15.56
N ASP A 59 4.00 1.42 -16.71
CA ASP A 59 3.73 2.12 -17.97
C ASP A 59 2.24 2.49 -18.13
N VAL A 60 1.34 1.70 -17.53
CA VAL A 60 -0.12 1.91 -17.61
C VAL A 60 -0.67 2.60 -16.35
N HIS A 61 -0.20 2.20 -15.19
CA HIS A 61 -0.67 2.70 -13.89
C HIS A 61 0.51 2.94 -12.94
N PRO A 62 1.27 4.04 -13.14
CA PRO A 62 2.42 4.31 -12.30
C PRO A 62 1.99 4.52 -10.84
N LEU A 63 2.48 3.68 -9.95
CA LEU A 63 2.25 3.79 -8.50
C LEU A 63 3.27 4.70 -7.82
N HIS A 64 4.42 4.92 -8.47
CA HIS A 64 5.53 5.67 -7.90
C HIS A 64 5.10 7.06 -7.44
N GLY A 65 5.25 7.32 -6.16
CA GLY A 65 4.89 8.58 -5.52
C GLY A 65 3.39 8.83 -5.33
N LYS A 66 2.50 7.98 -5.87
CA LYS A 66 1.04 8.13 -5.75
C LYS A 66 0.43 7.12 -4.80
N GLY A 67 0.98 5.91 -4.79
CA GLY A 67 0.44 4.77 -4.05
C GLY A 67 -0.89 4.25 -4.58
N ILE A 68 -1.33 3.14 -4.01
CA ILE A 68 -2.63 2.54 -4.28
C ILE A 68 -3.66 3.27 -3.44
N GLN A 69 -4.70 3.79 -4.10
CA GLN A 69 -5.80 4.46 -3.42
C GLN A 69 -6.76 3.42 -2.83
N PRO A 70 -7.28 3.62 -1.62
CA PRO A 70 -8.27 2.72 -1.03
C PRO A 70 -9.65 2.90 -1.68
N ASP A 71 -10.48 1.85 -1.66
CA ASP A 71 -11.90 1.96 -2.05
C ASP A 71 -12.68 2.87 -1.10
N VAL A 72 -12.32 2.86 0.19
CA VAL A 72 -12.93 3.70 1.22
C VAL A 72 -11.84 4.51 1.91
N TYR A 73 -11.83 5.80 1.67
CA TYR A 73 -10.88 6.69 2.31
C TYR A 73 -11.27 7.00 3.76
N ILE A 74 -10.34 6.79 4.68
CA ILE A 74 -10.47 7.14 6.10
C ILE A 74 -9.39 8.17 6.42
N PRO A 75 -9.75 9.43 6.72
CA PRO A 75 -8.77 10.45 7.04
C PRO A 75 -8.05 10.13 8.35
N TRP A 76 -6.77 10.48 8.44
CA TRP A 76 -6.06 10.38 9.70
C TRP A 76 -6.59 11.42 10.68
N THR A 77 -6.83 11.00 11.91
CA THR A 77 -7.23 11.87 13.02
C THR A 77 -6.38 11.58 14.26
N PRO A 78 -6.26 12.49 15.22
CA PRO A 78 -5.53 12.24 16.47
C PRO A 78 -6.01 11.00 17.25
N GLU A 79 -7.25 10.58 17.06
CA GLU A 79 -7.80 9.37 17.68
C GLU A 79 -7.05 8.10 17.31
N HIS A 80 -6.44 8.06 16.10
CA HIS A 80 -5.60 6.93 15.66
C HIS A 80 -4.37 6.68 16.56
N THR A 81 -4.03 7.60 17.46
CA THR A 81 -2.98 7.39 18.45
C THR A 81 -3.49 6.63 19.67
N GLN A 82 -4.79 6.51 19.86
CA GLN A 82 -5.43 5.92 21.03
C GLN A 82 -6.18 4.63 20.71
N ARG A 83 -6.68 4.49 19.50
CA ARG A 83 -7.48 3.34 19.04
C ARG A 83 -7.29 3.09 17.55
N ASP A 84 -7.61 1.90 17.10
CA ASP A 84 -7.55 1.53 15.67
C ASP A 84 -8.85 1.94 14.96
N VAL A 85 -8.92 3.22 14.56
CA VAL A 85 -10.08 3.80 13.88
C VAL A 85 -10.34 3.08 12.55
N ASP A 86 -9.30 2.71 11.82
CA ASP A 86 -9.41 2.03 10.52
C ASP A 86 -10.07 0.65 10.70
N LEU A 87 -9.68 -0.11 11.71
CA LEU A 87 -10.27 -1.41 12.01
C LEU A 87 -11.72 -1.29 12.48
N GLU A 88 -12.02 -0.32 13.32
CA GLU A 88 -13.39 -0.09 13.81
C GLU A 88 -14.35 0.25 12.67
N GLU A 89 -13.92 1.08 11.71
CA GLU A 89 -14.73 1.39 10.53
C GLU A 89 -14.89 0.17 9.62
N ALA A 90 -13.83 -0.63 9.43
CA ALA A 90 -13.91 -1.88 8.68
C ALA A 90 -14.93 -2.85 9.27
N ILE A 91 -14.93 -3.04 10.59
CA ILE A 91 -15.91 -3.88 11.31
C ILE A 91 -17.34 -3.33 11.13
N SER A 92 -17.51 -2.01 11.21
CA SER A 92 -18.81 -1.36 11.03
C SER A 92 -19.36 -1.59 9.61
N LEU A 93 -18.52 -1.41 8.60
CA LEU A 93 -18.90 -1.66 7.20
C LEU A 93 -19.27 -3.12 6.95
N PHE A 94 -18.49 -4.06 7.51
CA PHE A 94 -18.76 -5.49 7.39
C PHE A 94 -20.11 -5.87 8.02
N LYS A 95 -20.39 -5.40 9.23
CA LYS A 95 -21.67 -5.65 9.90
C LYS A 95 -22.86 -5.12 9.10
N ARG A 96 -22.74 -3.92 8.50
CA ARG A 96 -23.77 -3.34 7.63
C ARG A 96 -23.99 -4.17 6.35
N ALA A 97 -22.93 -4.69 5.76
CA ALA A 97 -23.03 -5.54 4.58
C ALA A 97 -23.73 -6.87 4.87
N VAL A 98 -23.37 -7.53 5.97
CA VAL A 98 -24.01 -8.80 6.40
C VAL A 98 -25.50 -8.60 6.75
N ALA A 99 -25.86 -7.49 7.38
CA ALA A 99 -27.26 -7.22 7.73
C ALA A 99 -28.16 -6.94 6.51
N ARG A 100 -27.60 -6.67 5.34
CA ARG A 100 -28.34 -6.43 4.08
C ARG A 100 -28.41 -7.66 3.17
N SER A 101 -27.71 -8.71 3.52
CA SER A 101 -27.70 -9.99 2.79
C SER A 101 -28.82 -10.90 3.28
#